data_c7bc1216c8e7df9b66519dfe0dd3c672
#
_entry.id   c7bc1216c8e7df9b66519dfe0dd3c672
#
_cell.length_a   1.000
_cell.length_b   1.000
_cell.length_c   1.000
_cell.angle_alpha   90.00
_cell.angle_beta   90.00
_cell.angle_gamma   90.00
#
_symmetry.space_group_name_H-M   'P 1'
#
loop_
_entity.id
_entity.type
_entity.pdbx_description
1 polymer ?
#
loop_
_entity_poly.entity_id
_entity_poly.type
_entity_poly.pdbx_seq_one_letter_code
_entity_poly.pdbx_strand_id
1 'polypeptide(L)'
;MKTNNILKLEIDNKTKHLEKHLRSQWTWKTYTFIFSLLAALIFVVIDLEINFIKLFSDSSKYFGDILSRMLPPDFSNFKNLSYAMLETIEIAFLGTFIAIVLSIPVGLFSARNLAPNYIIFLLARIVTIFFRAIPEFIMAMILVIAVGFGAIPGVLALGFHTMGFLAKFYAEDIEHVNKGPIEALKSSGASKRQIISFAIIPQIIPSFVGNNLYILD
;
A
#
# COMPACT_ATOMS: atom_id res chain seq x y z
N MET A 1 -17.75 56.82 9.86
CA MET A 1 -18.61 56.37 8.73
C MET A 1 -17.88 56.21 7.40
N LYS A 2 -16.86 57.01 7.05
CA LYS A 2 -16.09 56.87 5.78
C LYS A 2 -15.19 55.65 5.66
N THR A 3 -14.59 55.18 6.75
CA THR A 3 -13.65 54.05 6.77
C THR A 3 -14.31 52.68 6.47
N ASN A 4 -15.57 52.48 6.90
CA ASN A 4 -16.32 51.25 6.62
C ASN A 4 -16.74 51.10 5.14
N ASN A 5 -16.92 52.22 4.42
CA ASN A 5 -17.26 52.20 3.00
C ASN A 5 -16.02 51.85 2.14
N ILE A 6 -14.84 52.30 2.53
CA ILE A 6 -13.59 52.00 1.80
C ILE A 6 -13.24 50.51 1.93
N LEU A 7 -13.36 49.97 3.14
CA LEU A 7 -13.14 48.53 3.38
C LEU A 7 -14.13 47.63 2.61
N LYS A 8 -15.40 48.02 2.52
CA LYS A 8 -16.38 47.28 1.72
C LYS A 8 -16.06 47.31 0.23
N LEU A 9 -15.60 48.43 -0.30
CA LEU A 9 -15.22 48.56 -1.71
C LEU A 9 -13.94 47.75 -2.05
N GLU A 10 -12.97 47.69 -1.13
CA GLU A 10 -11.78 46.87 -1.29
C GLU A 10 -12.07 45.35 -1.27
N ILE A 11 -12.96 44.93 -0.38
CA ILE A 11 -13.40 43.53 -0.30
C ILE A 11 -14.17 43.14 -1.56
N ASP A 12 -15.10 43.98 -2.03
CA ASP A 12 -15.90 43.75 -3.24
C ASP A 12 -15.02 43.72 -4.52
N ASN A 13 -14.00 44.56 -4.60
CA ASN A 13 -13.01 44.50 -5.69
C ASN A 13 -12.12 43.25 -5.64
N LYS A 14 -11.69 42.84 -4.47
CA LYS A 14 -10.91 41.59 -4.29
C LYS A 14 -11.72 40.35 -4.62
N THR A 15 -12.97 40.30 -4.19
CA THR A 15 -13.88 39.18 -4.51
C THR A 15 -14.18 39.10 -6.00
N LYS A 16 -14.47 40.26 -6.65
CA LYS A 16 -14.66 40.32 -8.11
C LYS A 16 -13.41 39.91 -8.90
N HIS A 17 -12.22 40.28 -8.43
CA HIS A 17 -10.96 39.85 -9.03
C HIS A 17 -10.72 38.31 -8.88
N LEU A 18 -11.05 37.73 -7.71
CA LEU A 18 -10.97 36.32 -7.46
C LEU A 18 -12.00 35.53 -8.28
N GLU A 19 -13.24 36.00 -8.37
CA GLU A 19 -14.27 35.40 -9.22
C GLU A 19 -13.90 35.45 -10.71
N LYS A 20 -13.32 36.56 -11.18
CA LYS A 20 -12.84 36.68 -12.56
C LYS A 20 -11.66 35.74 -12.84
N HIS A 21 -10.76 35.54 -11.89
CA HIS A 21 -9.66 34.58 -12.01
C HIS A 21 -10.15 33.13 -11.99
N LEU A 22 -11.10 32.77 -11.14
CA LEU A 22 -11.72 31.48 -11.08
C LEU A 22 -12.52 31.14 -12.35
N ARG A 23 -13.27 32.11 -12.89
CA ARG A 23 -13.99 31.97 -14.16
C ARG A 23 -13.07 31.93 -15.39
N SER A 24 -11.91 32.59 -15.34
CA SER A 24 -10.94 32.63 -16.45
C SER A 24 -10.15 31.34 -16.61
N GLN A 25 -10.17 30.42 -15.63
CA GLN A 25 -9.48 29.14 -15.74
C GLN A 25 -10.27 28.07 -16.49
N TRP A 26 -11.58 28.27 -16.69
CA TRP A 26 -12.40 27.40 -17.52
C TRP A 26 -12.31 27.83 -18.97
N THR A 27 -11.20 27.57 -19.60
CA THR A 27 -10.97 27.87 -21.01
C THR A 27 -11.68 26.84 -21.89
N TRP A 28 -11.92 27.20 -23.15
CA TRP A 28 -12.43 26.32 -24.21
C TRP A 28 -11.72 24.94 -24.20
N LYS A 29 -10.44 24.91 -23.89
CA LYS A 29 -9.63 23.68 -23.74
C LYS A 29 -10.17 22.74 -22.65
N THR A 30 -10.66 23.25 -21.54
CA THR A 30 -11.25 22.43 -20.46
C THR A 30 -12.56 21.80 -20.92
N TYR A 31 -13.40 22.54 -21.62
CA TYR A 31 -14.65 21.98 -22.18
C TYR A 31 -14.39 20.92 -23.25
N THR A 32 -13.43 21.14 -24.14
CA THR A 32 -13.05 20.14 -25.14
C THR A 32 -12.45 18.89 -24.51
N PHE A 33 -11.66 19.02 -23.43
CA PHE A 33 -11.12 17.89 -22.68
C PHE A 33 -12.23 17.08 -22.00
N ILE A 34 -13.16 17.76 -21.31
CA ILE A 34 -14.31 17.09 -20.66
C ILE A 34 -15.19 16.41 -21.68
N PHE A 35 -15.47 17.06 -22.81
CA PHE A 35 -16.26 16.47 -23.89
C PHE A 35 -15.57 15.23 -24.50
N SER A 36 -14.25 15.31 -24.74
CA SER A 36 -13.47 14.18 -25.23
C SER A 36 -13.47 13.01 -24.24
N LEU A 37 -13.35 13.30 -22.93
CA LEU A 37 -13.40 12.27 -21.90
C LEU A 37 -14.79 11.60 -21.84
N LEU A 38 -15.87 12.40 -21.89
CA LEU A 38 -17.24 11.88 -21.92
C LEU A 38 -17.51 11.06 -23.19
N ALA A 39 -17.06 11.53 -24.34
CA ALA A 39 -17.19 10.79 -25.59
C ALA A 39 -16.45 9.46 -25.56
N ALA A 40 -15.22 9.44 -25.01
CA ALA A 40 -14.45 8.22 -24.82
C ALA A 40 -15.16 7.25 -23.86
N LEU A 41 -15.74 7.76 -22.78
CA LEU A 41 -16.48 6.95 -21.80
C LEU A 41 -17.76 6.35 -22.42
N ILE A 42 -18.52 7.15 -23.19
CA ILE A 42 -19.71 6.68 -23.93
C ILE A 42 -19.29 5.64 -24.96
N PHE A 43 -18.21 5.86 -25.70
CA PHE A 43 -17.68 4.92 -26.66
C PHE A 43 -17.35 3.56 -26.01
N VAL A 44 -16.63 3.57 -24.87
CA VAL A 44 -16.31 2.35 -24.11
C VAL A 44 -17.56 1.64 -23.61
N VAL A 45 -18.58 2.37 -23.13
CA VAL A 45 -19.84 1.76 -22.68
C VAL A 45 -20.59 1.09 -23.84
N ILE A 46 -20.56 1.69 -25.03
CA ILE A 46 -21.20 1.14 -26.24
C ILE A 46 -20.39 -0.06 -26.76
N ASP A 47 -19.06 0.07 -26.84
CA ASP A 47 -18.15 -0.98 -27.35
C ASP A 47 -18.19 -2.25 -26.48
N LEU A 48 -18.27 -2.08 -25.15
CA LEU A 48 -18.42 -3.18 -24.20
C LEU A 48 -19.86 -3.73 -24.09
N GLU A 49 -20.81 -3.22 -24.89
CA GLU A 49 -22.22 -3.60 -24.85
C GLU A 49 -22.85 -3.58 -23.44
N ILE A 50 -22.42 -2.65 -22.59
CA ILE A 50 -22.87 -2.57 -21.20
C ILE A 50 -24.34 -2.17 -21.14
N ASN A 51 -25.19 -3.15 -20.90
CA ASN A 51 -26.62 -2.92 -20.70
C ASN A 51 -26.90 -2.76 -19.19
N PHE A 52 -26.97 -1.53 -18.70
CA PHE A 52 -27.20 -1.22 -17.28
C PHE A 52 -28.53 -1.81 -16.76
N ILE A 53 -29.57 -1.82 -17.59
CA ILE A 53 -30.88 -2.38 -17.19
C ILE A 53 -30.74 -3.89 -16.96
N LYS A 54 -30.07 -4.60 -17.87
CA LYS A 54 -29.79 -6.02 -17.76
C LYS A 54 -28.87 -6.33 -16.58
N LEU A 55 -27.83 -5.51 -16.39
CA LEU A 55 -26.93 -5.64 -15.26
C LEU A 55 -27.68 -5.57 -13.92
N PHE A 56 -28.55 -4.58 -13.73
CA PHE A 56 -29.34 -4.45 -12.51
C PHE A 56 -30.41 -5.55 -12.35
N SER A 57 -31.11 -5.91 -13.43
CA SER A 57 -32.13 -6.95 -13.42
C SER A 57 -31.52 -8.33 -13.12
N ASP A 58 -30.44 -8.68 -13.82
CA ASP A 58 -29.80 -9.98 -13.66
C ASP A 58 -29.05 -10.06 -12.32
N SER A 59 -28.39 -8.98 -11.91
CA SER A 59 -27.71 -8.91 -10.59
C SER A 59 -28.67 -9.14 -9.43
N SER A 60 -29.89 -8.58 -9.50
CA SER A 60 -30.89 -8.79 -8.44
C SER A 60 -31.33 -10.25 -8.34
N LYS A 61 -31.51 -10.93 -9.49
CA LYS A 61 -31.86 -12.36 -9.55
C LYS A 61 -30.71 -13.23 -9.04
N TYR A 62 -29.48 -13.00 -9.51
CA TYR A 62 -28.31 -13.75 -9.08
C TYR A 62 -28.02 -13.53 -7.59
N PHE A 63 -28.18 -12.29 -7.10
CA PHE A 63 -28.02 -12.00 -5.69
C PHE A 63 -29.08 -12.72 -4.83
N GLY A 64 -30.33 -12.72 -5.28
CA GLY A 64 -31.42 -13.46 -4.62
C GLY A 64 -31.18 -14.98 -4.61
N ASP A 65 -30.70 -15.55 -5.72
CA ASP A 65 -30.34 -16.96 -5.81
C ASP A 65 -29.15 -17.32 -4.90
N ILE A 66 -28.11 -16.51 -4.89
CA ILE A 66 -26.97 -16.69 -3.97
C ILE A 66 -27.46 -16.64 -2.51
N LEU A 67 -28.24 -15.61 -2.16
CA LEU A 67 -28.76 -15.44 -0.81
C LEU A 67 -29.64 -16.61 -0.36
N SER A 68 -30.49 -17.12 -1.26
CA SER A 68 -31.36 -18.27 -0.98
C SER A 68 -30.56 -19.57 -0.77
N ARG A 69 -29.41 -19.71 -1.42
CA ARG A 69 -28.50 -20.86 -1.24
C ARG A 69 -27.62 -20.75 0.00
N MET A 70 -27.39 -19.52 0.49
CA MET A 70 -26.65 -19.27 1.72
C MET A 70 -27.47 -19.50 2.98
N LEU A 71 -28.81 -19.55 2.86
CA LEU A 71 -29.73 -19.69 3.99
C LEU A 71 -30.62 -20.95 3.83
N PRO A 72 -30.74 -21.78 4.87
CA PRO A 72 -30.08 -21.71 6.17
C PRO A 72 -28.61 -22.15 6.10
N PRO A 73 -27.73 -21.64 7.03
CA PRO A 73 -26.33 -22.04 7.08
C PRO A 73 -26.19 -23.54 7.34
N ASP A 74 -25.37 -24.23 6.55
CA ASP A 74 -25.10 -25.66 6.72
C ASP A 74 -23.90 -25.86 7.66
N PHE A 75 -24.16 -26.32 8.86
CA PHE A 75 -23.14 -26.65 9.86
C PHE A 75 -22.70 -28.12 9.85
N SER A 76 -23.18 -28.94 8.90
CA SER A 76 -22.82 -30.36 8.84
C SER A 76 -21.32 -30.60 8.70
N ASN A 77 -20.61 -29.64 8.08
CA ASN A 77 -19.17 -29.72 7.80
C ASN A 77 -18.31 -28.83 8.73
N PHE A 78 -18.87 -28.42 9.88
CA PHE A 78 -18.24 -27.47 10.81
C PHE A 78 -16.83 -27.93 11.24
N LYS A 79 -16.63 -29.24 11.46
CA LYS A 79 -15.32 -29.79 11.84
C LYS A 79 -14.24 -29.51 10.78
N ASN A 80 -14.54 -29.79 9.49
CA ASN A 80 -13.59 -29.56 8.41
C ASN A 80 -13.35 -28.06 8.18
N LEU A 81 -14.39 -27.25 8.34
CA LEU A 81 -14.28 -25.78 8.26
C LEU A 81 -13.36 -25.25 9.36
N SER A 82 -13.50 -25.74 10.59
CA SER A 82 -12.64 -25.34 11.71
C SER A 82 -11.18 -25.70 11.47
N TYR A 83 -10.89 -26.87 10.91
CA TYR A 83 -9.51 -27.23 10.53
C TYR A 83 -8.96 -26.32 9.45
N ALA A 84 -9.73 -26.01 8.40
CA ALA A 84 -9.30 -25.09 7.36
C ALA A 84 -9.06 -23.66 7.89
N MET A 85 -9.87 -23.21 8.85
CA MET A 85 -9.65 -21.91 9.53
C MET A 85 -8.35 -21.91 10.34
N LEU A 86 -8.06 -22.99 11.10
CA LEU A 86 -6.81 -23.12 11.83
C LEU A 86 -5.60 -23.13 10.89
N GLU A 87 -5.67 -23.89 9.82
CA GLU A 87 -4.60 -23.93 8.78
C GLU A 87 -4.37 -22.53 8.20
N THR A 88 -5.42 -21.76 7.93
CA THR A 88 -5.29 -20.37 7.45
C THR A 88 -4.58 -19.47 8.46
N ILE A 89 -4.89 -19.60 9.75
CA ILE A 89 -4.23 -18.87 10.83
C ILE A 89 -2.75 -19.28 10.92
N GLU A 90 -2.45 -20.56 10.84
CA GLU A 90 -1.08 -21.06 10.84
C GLU A 90 -0.26 -20.51 9.66
N ILE A 91 -0.84 -20.49 8.46
CA ILE A 91 -0.22 -19.90 7.25
C ILE A 91 0.06 -18.42 7.47
N ALA A 92 -0.90 -17.68 8.02
CA ALA A 92 -0.75 -16.24 8.28
C ALA A 92 0.39 -15.97 9.28
N PHE A 93 0.42 -16.67 10.40
CA PHE A 93 1.48 -16.52 11.40
C PHE A 93 2.86 -16.90 10.86
N LEU A 94 2.99 -18.07 10.24
CA LEU A 94 4.27 -18.54 9.73
C LEU A 94 4.77 -17.66 8.57
N GLY A 95 3.89 -17.27 7.66
CA GLY A 95 4.21 -16.39 6.55
C GLY A 95 4.69 -15.03 7.03
N THR A 96 3.95 -14.41 7.95
CA THR A 96 4.34 -13.13 8.56
C THR A 96 5.66 -13.24 9.34
N PHE A 97 5.86 -14.32 10.10
CA PHE A 97 7.12 -14.54 10.80
C PHE A 97 8.32 -14.63 9.84
N ILE A 98 8.19 -15.40 8.75
CA ILE A 98 9.22 -15.50 7.71
C ILE A 98 9.46 -14.13 7.07
N ALA A 99 8.39 -13.39 6.77
CA ALA A 99 8.48 -12.05 6.21
C ALA A 99 9.28 -11.11 7.12
N ILE A 100 8.99 -11.08 8.41
CA ILE A 100 9.70 -10.24 9.41
C ILE A 100 11.19 -10.60 9.44
N VAL A 101 11.51 -11.88 9.55
CA VAL A 101 12.91 -12.35 9.64
C VAL A 101 13.70 -11.99 8.39
N LEU A 102 13.13 -12.19 7.20
CA LEU A 102 13.79 -11.89 5.92
C LEU A 102 13.83 -10.39 5.62
N SER A 103 12.83 -9.63 6.06
CA SER A 103 12.77 -8.19 5.79
C SER A 103 13.82 -7.38 6.54
N ILE A 104 14.28 -7.84 7.70
CA ILE A 104 15.30 -7.14 8.49
C ILE A 104 16.60 -6.95 7.68
N PRO A 105 17.29 -8.01 7.21
CA PRO A 105 18.51 -7.83 6.44
C PRO A 105 18.26 -7.11 5.10
N VAL A 106 17.18 -7.44 4.41
CA VAL A 106 16.87 -6.80 3.12
C VAL A 106 16.57 -5.31 3.32
N GLY A 107 15.81 -4.94 4.35
CA GLY A 107 15.50 -3.54 4.69
C GLY A 107 16.74 -2.73 5.07
N LEU A 108 17.61 -3.29 5.91
CA LEU A 108 18.89 -2.67 6.31
C LEU A 108 19.78 -2.38 5.08
N PHE A 109 19.89 -3.33 4.15
CA PHE A 109 20.69 -3.16 2.94
C PHE A 109 19.99 -2.30 1.88
N SER A 110 18.65 -2.19 1.92
CA SER A 110 17.87 -1.30 1.06
C SER A 110 17.89 0.16 1.50
N ALA A 111 18.37 0.45 2.72
CA ALA A 111 18.53 1.81 3.23
C ALA A 111 19.88 2.42 2.75
N ARG A 112 19.80 3.56 2.06
CA ARG A 112 20.97 4.20 1.44
C ARG A 112 22.04 4.63 2.44
N ASN A 113 21.63 4.97 3.66
CA ASN A 113 22.52 5.44 4.73
C ASN A 113 23.22 4.31 5.49
N LEU A 114 22.75 3.05 5.41
CA LEU A 114 23.32 1.90 6.10
C LEU A 114 23.99 0.89 5.17
N ALA A 115 23.62 0.84 3.90
CA ALA A 115 24.19 -0.08 2.93
C ALA A 115 25.72 0.02 2.87
N PRO A 116 26.45 -1.11 2.86
CA PRO A 116 27.92 -1.11 2.83
C PRO A 116 28.49 -0.47 1.56
N ASN A 117 27.87 -0.70 0.42
CA ASN A 117 28.23 -0.14 -0.87
C ASN A 117 26.99 0.00 -1.78
N TYR A 118 27.16 0.72 -2.89
CA TYR A 118 26.06 0.99 -3.82
C TYR A 118 25.51 -0.27 -4.51
N ILE A 119 26.33 -1.28 -4.75
CA ILE A 119 25.91 -2.53 -5.41
C ILE A 119 24.96 -3.30 -4.49
N ILE A 120 25.32 -3.46 -3.20
CA ILE A 120 24.47 -4.15 -2.21
C ILE A 120 23.15 -3.39 -2.01
N PHE A 121 23.21 -2.05 -1.93
CA PHE A 121 22.01 -1.22 -1.90
C PHE A 121 21.09 -1.48 -3.10
N LEU A 122 21.67 -1.46 -4.32
CA LEU A 122 20.89 -1.66 -5.54
C LEU A 122 20.28 -3.06 -5.60
N LEU A 123 21.03 -4.11 -5.28
CA LEU A 123 20.55 -5.48 -5.26
C LEU A 123 19.41 -5.66 -4.24
N ALA A 124 19.57 -5.14 -3.02
CA ALA A 124 18.52 -5.21 -2.01
C ALA A 124 17.25 -4.46 -2.46
N ARG A 125 17.39 -3.30 -3.10
CA ARG A 125 16.25 -2.57 -3.69
C ARG A 125 15.57 -3.33 -4.82
N ILE A 126 16.33 -3.96 -5.69
CA ILE A 126 15.78 -4.81 -6.77
C ILE A 126 14.96 -5.97 -6.17
N VAL A 127 15.51 -6.66 -5.16
CA VAL A 127 14.79 -7.73 -4.45
C VAL A 127 13.49 -7.22 -3.84
N THR A 128 13.53 -6.10 -3.14
CA THR A 128 12.35 -5.45 -2.54
C THR A 128 11.29 -5.12 -3.60
N ILE A 129 11.70 -4.52 -4.72
CA ILE A 129 10.78 -4.14 -5.80
C ILE A 129 10.21 -5.39 -6.47
N PHE A 130 11.02 -6.40 -6.72
CA PHE A 130 10.62 -7.64 -7.37
C PHE A 130 9.50 -8.34 -6.60
N PHE A 131 9.68 -8.58 -5.29
CA PHE A 131 8.67 -9.27 -4.49
C PHE A 131 7.39 -8.46 -4.29
N ARG A 132 7.44 -7.13 -4.33
CA ARG A 132 6.26 -6.26 -4.29
C ARG A 132 5.53 -6.15 -5.63
N ALA A 133 6.25 -6.31 -6.75
CA ALA A 133 5.65 -6.19 -8.07
C ALA A 133 4.77 -7.40 -8.44
N ILE A 134 5.04 -8.55 -7.85
CA ILE A 134 4.26 -9.77 -8.10
C ILE A 134 3.08 -9.81 -7.13
N PRO A 135 1.83 -9.80 -7.61
CA PRO A 135 0.66 -10.02 -6.75
C PRO A 135 0.78 -11.33 -5.98
N GLU A 136 0.41 -11.32 -4.70
CA GLU A 136 0.55 -12.46 -3.80
C GLU A 136 -0.07 -13.74 -4.36
N PHE A 137 -1.26 -13.62 -4.97
CA PHE A 137 -1.95 -14.76 -5.58
C PHE A 137 -1.14 -15.40 -6.72
N ILE A 138 -0.48 -14.59 -7.56
CA ILE A 138 0.39 -15.10 -8.63
C ILE A 138 1.61 -15.80 -8.05
N MET A 139 2.20 -15.24 -6.99
CA MET A 139 3.30 -15.85 -6.26
C MET A 139 2.89 -17.21 -5.71
N ALA A 140 1.71 -17.29 -5.08
CA ALA A 140 1.17 -18.56 -4.56
C ALA A 140 0.97 -19.60 -5.68
N MET A 141 0.42 -19.21 -6.83
CA MET A 141 0.26 -20.10 -7.98
C MET A 141 1.60 -20.66 -8.49
N ILE A 142 2.63 -19.81 -8.63
CA ILE A 142 3.96 -20.23 -9.04
C ILE A 142 4.55 -21.22 -8.04
N LEU A 143 4.40 -20.95 -6.75
CA LEU A 143 4.91 -21.81 -5.69
C LEU A 143 4.14 -23.13 -5.58
N VAL A 144 2.83 -23.15 -5.84
CA VAL A 144 2.05 -24.39 -5.95
C VAL A 144 2.58 -25.28 -7.07
N ILE A 145 2.94 -24.69 -8.23
CA ILE A 145 3.53 -25.45 -9.34
C ILE A 145 4.91 -26.01 -8.96
N ALA A 146 5.70 -25.23 -8.20
CA ALA A 146 7.07 -25.60 -7.85
C ALA A 146 7.16 -26.60 -6.69
N VAL A 147 6.31 -26.48 -5.67
CA VAL A 147 6.40 -27.21 -4.40
C VAL A 147 5.24 -28.21 -4.22
N GLY A 148 4.15 -28.04 -4.96
CA GLY A 148 2.92 -28.83 -4.83
C GLY A 148 1.84 -28.12 -4.01
N PHE A 149 0.65 -28.75 -3.94
CA PHE A 149 -0.47 -28.24 -3.15
C PHE A 149 -0.23 -28.40 -1.64
N GLY A 150 -0.71 -27.47 -0.84
CA GLY A 150 -0.67 -27.51 0.63
C GLY A 150 -0.42 -26.13 1.25
N ALA A 151 -0.20 -26.10 2.56
CA ALA A 151 0.06 -24.88 3.32
C ALA A 151 1.41 -24.21 2.96
N ILE A 152 2.43 -24.99 2.59
CA ILE A 152 3.78 -24.49 2.34
C ILE A 152 3.83 -23.41 1.24
N PRO A 153 3.24 -23.59 0.05
CA PRO A 153 3.20 -22.53 -0.96
C PRO A 153 2.54 -21.24 -0.46
N GLY A 154 1.47 -21.36 0.33
CA GLY A 154 0.79 -20.20 0.93
C GLY A 154 1.71 -19.45 1.90
N VAL A 155 2.36 -20.16 2.81
CA VAL A 155 3.33 -19.58 3.76
C VAL A 155 4.47 -18.86 3.03
N LEU A 156 5.03 -19.47 1.99
CA LEU A 156 6.14 -18.89 1.22
C LEU A 156 5.68 -17.68 0.39
N ALA A 157 4.50 -17.74 -0.23
CA ALA A 157 3.94 -16.65 -1.02
C ALA A 157 3.71 -15.42 -0.14
N LEU A 158 3.01 -15.61 0.98
CA LEU A 158 2.77 -14.56 1.96
C LEU A 158 4.10 -14.03 2.51
N GLY A 159 5.02 -14.92 2.88
CA GLY A 159 6.33 -14.55 3.43
C GLY A 159 7.15 -13.69 2.48
N PHE A 160 7.29 -14.06 1.22
CA PHE A 160 8.08 -13.31 0.24
C PHE A 160 7.41 -11.99 -0.17
N HIS A 161 6.10 -12.02 -0.41
CA HIS A 161 5.36 -10.80 -0.77
C HIS A 161 5.43 -9.76 0.35
N THR A 162 5.11 -10.17 1.57
CA THR A 162 5.12 -9.32 2.76
C THR A 162 6.53 -8.85 3.12
N MET A 163 7.56 -9.71 2.95
CA MET A 163 8.97 -9.31 3.10
C MET A 163 9.30 -8.09 2.21
N GLY A 164 8.84 -8.07 0.97
CA GLY A 164 9.06 -6.95 0.07
C GLY A 164 8.47 -5.64 0.61
N PHE A 165 7.27 -5.67 1.21
CA PHE A 165 6.64 -4.50 1.83
C PHE A 165 7.37 -4.07 3.11
N LEU A 166 7.62 -4.98 4.04
CA LEU A 166 8.31 -4.68 5.27
C LEU A 166 9.73 -4.15 5.04
N ALA A 167 10.48 -4.77 4.15
CA ALA A 167 11.83 -4.31 3.82
C ALA A 167 11.84 -2.88 3.25
N LYS A 168 10.81 -2.50 2.50
CA LYS A 168 10.63 -1.13 2.00
C LYS A 168 10.33 -0.17 3.15
N PHE A 169 9.40 -0.50 4.05
CA PHE A 169 9.08 0.33 5.21
C PHE A 169 10.29 0.50 6.12
N TYR A 170 11.01 -0.57 6.41
CA TYR A 170 12.24 -0.50 7.23
C TYR A 170 13.30 0.38 6.59
N ALA A 171 13.50 0.26 5.27
CA ALA A 171 14.46 1.12 4.57
C ALA A 171 14.07 2.60 4.64
N GLU A 172 12.78 2.92 4.50
CA GLU A 172 12.28 4.29 4.60
C GLU A 172 12.41 4.83 6.02
N ASP A 173 12.04 4.08 7.04
CA ASP A 173 12.20 4.46 8.43
C ASP A 173 13.67 4.78 8.76
N ILE A 174 14.59 3.94 8.30
CA ILE A 174 16.03 4.11 8.48
C ILE A 174 16.55 5.35 7.73
N GLU A 175 16.04 5.64 6.55
CA GLU A 175 16.45 6.82 5.75
C GLU A 175 15.93 8.13 6.37
N HIS A 176 14.80 8.10 7.10
CA HIS A 176 14.14 9.28 7.68
C HIS A 176 14.50 9.57 9.15
N VAL A 177 15.44 8.81 9.74
CA VAL A 177 15.87 9.09 11.13
C VAL A 177 16.39 10.51 11.33
N ASN A 178 16.16 11.06 12.51
CA ASN A 178 16.67 12.39 12.87
C ASN A 178 18.19 12.40 12.88
N LYS A 179 18.76 13.36 12.17
CA LYS A 179 20.22 13.49 12.01
C LYS A 179 20.92 14.05 13.25
N GLY A 180 20.21 14.79 14.12
CA GLY A 180 20.80 15.41 15.30
C GLY A 180 21.56 14.44 16.20
N PRO A 181 20.95 13.34 16.70
CA PRO A 181 21.64 12.33 17.50
C PRO A 181 22.82 11.67 16.76
N ILE A 182 22.70 11.48 15.43
CA ILE A 182 23.77 10.92 14.60
C ILE A 182 24.97 11.86 14.56
N GLU A 183 24.74 13.15 14.35
CA GLU A 183 25.78 14.18 14.31
C GLU A 183 26.45 14.37 15.66
N ALA A 184 25.68 14.34 16.76
CA ALA A 184 26.21 14.42 18.10
C ALA A 184 27.17 13.27 18.42
N LEU A 185 26.80 12.03 18.07
CA LEU A 185 27.68 10.87 18.25
C LEU A 185 28.90 10.90 17.32
N LYS A 186 28.77 11.38 16.11
CA LYS A 186 29.91 11.59 15.21
C LYS A 186 30.90 12.59 15.78
N SER A 187 30.42 13.69 16.31
CA SER A 187 31.28 14.73 16.93
C SER A 187 32.01 14.24 18.16
N SER A 188 31.48 13.25 18.89
CA SER A 188 32.13 12.60 20.01
C SER A 188 33.10 11.48 19.61
N GLY A 189 33.30 11.25 18.30
CA GLY A 189 34.22 10.21 17.79
C GLY A 189 33.65 8.80 17.79
N ALA A 190 32.33 8.64 17.89
CA ALA A 190 31.70 7.33 17.88
C ALA A 190 31.89 6.57 16.57
N SER A 191 32.14 5.27 16.66
CA SER A 191 32.24 4.37 15.51
C SER A 191 30.89 4.19 14.82
N LYS A 192 30.89 3.74 13.53
CA LYS A 192 29.66 3.44 12.80
C LYS A 192 28.72 2.49 13.56
N ARG A 193 29.26 1.46 14.22
CA ARG A 193 28.45 0.51 15.00
C ARG A 193 27.76 1.18 16.18
N GLN A 194 28.48 2.06 16.89
CA GLN A 194 27.90 2.83 17.99
C GLN A 194 26.81 3.78 17.53
N ILE A 195 26.99 4.46 16.41
CA ILE A 195 25.97 5.33 15.81
C ILE A 195 24.72 4.54 15.45
N ILE A 196 24.86 3.37 14.82
CA ILE A 196 23.73 2.50 14.50
C ILE A 196 22.99 2.08 15.78
N SER A 197 23.71 1.57 16.77
CA SER A 197 23.12 1.01 17.99
C SER A 197 22.50 2.08 18.91
N PHE A 198 23.09 3.26 19.02
CA PHE A 198 22.67 4.28 19.99
C PHE A 198 21.88 5.44 19.37
N ALA A 199 22.00 5.69 18.06
CA ALA A 199 21.25 6.76 17.41
C ALA A 199 20.17 6.24 16.47
N ILE A 200 20.44 5.23 15.65
CA ILE A 200 19.49 4.79 14.61
C ILE A 200 18.48 3.79 15.18
N ILE A 201 18.95 2.69 15.76
CA ILE A 201 18.07 1.61 16.26
C ILE A 201 17.00 2.12 17.23
N PRO A 202 17.29 2.95 18.25
CA PRO A 202 16.26 3.42 19.16
C PRO A 202 15.16 4.26 18.48
N GLN A 203 15.50 4.96 17.41
CA GLN A 203 14.53 5.77 16.66
C GLN A 203 13.60 4.93 15.79
N ILE A 204 14.10 3.82 15.22
CA ILE A 204 13.32 2.99 14.28
C ILE A 204 12.52 1.88 14.98
N ILE A 205 12.85 1.47 16.20
CA ILE A 205 12.13 0.40 16.92
C ILE A 205 10.62 0.66 17.00
N PRO A 206 10.12 1.86 17.38
CA PRO A 206 8.68 2.10 17.47
C PRO A 206 7.98 1.91 16.12
N SER A 207 8.58 2.39 15.02
CA SER A 207 8.08 2.24 13.67
C SER A 207 8.12 0.78 13.20
N PHE A 208 9.20 0.06 13.50
CA PHE A 208 9.31 -1.38 13.22
C PHE A 208 8.20 -2.18 13.89
N VAL A 209 7.95 -1.94 15.17
CA VAL A 209 6.86 -2.60 15.89
C VAL A 209 5.51 -2.25 15.28
N GLY A 210 5.28 -0.97 14.98
CA GLY A 210 4.06 -0.52 14.32
C GLY A 210 3.82 -1.19 12.95
N ASN A 211 4.86 -1.23 12.10
CA ASN A 211 4.79 -1.85 10.78
C ASN A 211 4.55 -3.37 10.87
N ASN A 212 5.16 -4.05 11.84
CA ASN A 212 4.96 -5.49 12.03
C ASN A 212 3.53 -5.79 12.54
N LEU A 213 3.00 -4.98 13.45
CA LEU A 213 1.62 -5.14 13.92
C LEU A 213 0.61 -4.84 12.82
N TYR A 214 0.85 -3.82 12.00
CA TYR A 214 0.02 -3.49 10.84
C TYR A 214 -0.08 -4.64 9.81
N ILE A 215 0.99 -5.38 9.63
CA ILE A 215 1.00 -6.51 8.67
C ILE A 215 0.34 -7.77 9.28
N LEU A 216 0.32 -7.90 10.60
CA LEU A 216 -0.29 -9.04 11.28
C LEU A 216 -1.82 -8.91 11.38
N ASP A 217 -2.35 -7.68 11.30
CA ASP A 217 -3.79 -7.37 11.36
C ASP A 217 -4.49 -7.70 10.02
#